data_9118dd42d4e7236c277abf0bf5071200
#
_entry.id   9118dd42d4e7236c277abf0bf5071200
#
_cell.length_a   1.000
_cell.length_b   1.000
_cell.length_c   1.000
_cell.angle_alpha   90.00
_cell.angle_beta   90.00
_cell.angle_gamma   90.00
#
_symmetry.space_group_name_H-M   'P 1'
#
loop_
_entity.id
_entity.type
_entity.pdbx_description
1 polymer ?
#
loop_
_entity_poly.entity_id
_entity_poly.type
_entity_poly.pdbx_seq_one_letter_code
_entity_poly.pdbx_strand_id
1 'polypeptide(L)'
;MENSNVIHIPTPSLYPLQLFFFGKSSCMPNHNVASHVRQNYILHFITKGSGSFSTGEHIYHLHKNQGFFISPNTPVFYEASADDPWEYFWIGIDGAGAEQFFSHLGLTTQSPIFECQNLSPLSELINEMLRTAPSSFENKLKLQGLTFLFLSSASSSCNSITIESPQESNEHIERAIRFIQKWYHHPITIEDIAEHVSLNRSYLSTLFRESMGTTIQNYLMNYRISKASELLILTNDSIHAIAYSCGYNDALTFSKAFKKKKGVSPLVYRKKEFEQ
;
A
#
# COMPACT_ATOMS: atom_id res chain seq x y z
N MET A 1 37.99 42.49 5.46
CA MET A 1 36.69 42.17 6.10
C MET A 1 36.18 40.90 5.45
N GLU A 2 36.12 39.83 6.23
CA GLU A 2 35.60 38.53 5.76
C GLU A 2 34.08 38.63 5.67
N ASN A 3 33.54 38.49 4.47
CA ASN A 3 32.11 38.41 4.25
C ASN A 3 31.68 36.93 4.44
N SER A 4 31.38 36.56 5.67
CA SER A 4 30.82 35.23 5.94
C SER A 4 29.30 35.30 6.00
N ASN A 5 28.62 34.50 5.16
CA ASN A 5 27.17 34.29 5.24
C ASN A 5 26.92 33.02 6.08
N VAL A 6 26.43 33.19 7.29
CA VAL A 6 26.05 32.06 8.17
C VAL A 6 24.54 32.07 8.36
N ILE A 7 23.91 30.96 8.02
CA ILE A 7 22.49 30.75 8.27
C ILE A 7 22.35 29.77 9.44
N HIS A 8 21.76 30.21 10.53
CA HIS A 8 21.42 29.34 11.65
C HIS A 8 20.05 28.75 11.44
N ILE A 9 19.96 27.41 11.51
CA ILE A 9 18.69 26.69 11.47
C ILE A 9 18.16 26.59 12.91
N PRO A 10 17.08 27.31 13.25
CA PRO A 10 16.65 27.46 14.65
C PRO A 10 16.05 26.18 15.25
N THR A 11 15.60 25.25 14.41
CA THR A 11 15.03 23.97 14.85
C THR A 11 15.38 22.87 13.87
N PRO A 12 16.46 22.10 14.13
CA PRO A 12 16.78 20.95 13.30
C PRO A 12 15.84 19.79 13.62
N SER A 13 14.56 19.90 13.26
CA SER A 13 13.64 18.77 13.33
C SER A 13 13.45 18.19 11.95
N LEU A 14 14.44 17.43 11.48
CA LEU A 14 14.23 16.49 10.40
C LEU A 14 13.39 15.34 10.97
N TYR A 15 12.24 15.12 10.39
CA TYR A 15 11.47 13.92 10.68
C TYR A 15 12.35 12.70 10.43
N PRO A 16 12.47 11.75 11.36
CA PRO A 16 13.18 10.50 11.13
C PRO A 16 12.39 9.66 10.12
N LEU A 17 12.70 9.85 8.84
CA LEU A 17 12.08 9.18 7.71
C LEU A 17 13.10 8.24 7.05
N GLN A 18 12.65 7.07 6.65
CA GLN A 18 13.47 6.04 6.00
C GLN A 18 12.81 5.60 4.70
N LEU A 19 13.64 5.46 3.67
CA LEU A 19 13.24 4.85 2.41
C LEU A 19 13.22 3.33 2.56
N PHE A 20 12.12 2.70 2.15
CA PHE A 20 11.99 1.24 2.16
C PHE A 20 12.02 0.66 0.75
N PHE A 21 11.27 1.24 -0.16
CA PHE A 21 11.22 0.81 -1.54
C PHE A 21 10.70 1.93 -2.44
N PHE A 22 10.96 1.80 -3.71
CA PHE A 22 10.46 2.70 -4.76
C PHE A 22 10.42 1.96 -6.08
N GLY A 23 9.68 2.49 -7.04
CA GLY A 23 9.60 1.86 -8.34
C GLY A 23 8.71 2.63 -9.31
N LYS A 24 8.60 2.10 -10.52
CA LYS A 24 7.66 2.54 -11.54
C LYS A 24 7.09 1.37 -12.30
N SER A 25 5.87 1.51 -12.80
CA SER A 25 5.20 0.49 -13.61
C SER A 25 4.38 1.12 -14.72
N SER A 26 4.34 0.43 -15.85
CA SER A 26 3.37 0.62 -16.91
C SER A 26 2.44 -0.58 -16.87
N CYS A 27 1.19 -0.35 -16.52
CA CYS A 27 0.24 -1.42 -16.26
C CYS A 27 -0.41 -1.93 -17.55
N MET A 28 -0.71 -3.22 -17.57
CA MET A 28 -1.60 -3.81 -18.58
C MET A 28 -3.07 -3.46 -18.23
N PRO A 29 -3.99 -3.48 -19.21
CA PRO A 29 -5.42 -3.35 -18.94
C PRO A 29 -5.90 -4.28 -17.83
N ASN A 30 -6.72 -3.76 -16.91
CA ASN A 30 -7.26 -4.50 -15.75
C ASN A 30 -6.20 -5.08 -14.81
N HIS A 31 -4.94 -4.63 -14.91
CA HIS A 31 -3.92 -5.01 -13.92
C HIS A 31 -4.33 -4.50 -12.55
N ASN A 32 -4.47 -5.40 -11.61
CA ASN A 32 -4.92 -5.05 -10.27
C ASN A 32 -3.95 -5.52 -9.19
N VAL A 33 -3.98 -4.77 -8.11
CA VAL A 33 -3.31 -5.11 -6.85
C VAL A 33 -4.38 -5.21 -5.79
N ALA A 34 -4.67 -6.45 -5.39
CA ALA A 34 -5.65 -6.73 -4.37
C ALA A 34 -4.99 -6.74 -3.00
N SER A 35 -5.57 -5.95 -2.10
CA SER A 35 -5.44 -6.06 -0.64
C SER A 35 -4.09 -6.57 -0.13
N HIS A 36 -3.02 -5.86 -0.44
CA HIS A 36 -1.78 -6.00 0.29
C HIS A 36 -1.80 -5.01 1.45
N VAL A 37 -1.99 -5.53 2.64
CA VAL A 37 -1.75 -4.73 3.85
C VAL A 37 -0.25 -4.49 3.92
N ARG A 38 0.16 -3.24 3.76
CA ARG A 38 1.56 -2.81 3.87
C ARG A 38 1.80 -2.24 5.26
N GLN A 39 3.01 -2.37 5.75
CA GLN A 39 3.41 -1.77 7.04
C GLN A 39 3.97 -0.36 6.88
N ASN A 40 4.23 0.05 5.64
CA ASN A 40 4.85 1.32 5.30
C ASN A 40 3.82 2.29 4.68
N TYR A 41 4.10 3.55 4.78
CA TYR A 41 3.40 4.60 4.04
C TYR A 41 3.83 4.55 2.57
N ILE A 42 2.89 4.64 1.63
CA ILE A 42 3.20 4.59 0.20
C ILE A 42 2.50 5.74 -0.52
N LEU A 43 3.26 6.44 -1.34
CA LEU A 43 2.74 7.41 -2.29
C LEU A 43 2.81 6.84 -3.70
N HIS A 44 1.69 6.86 -4.43
CA HIS A 44 1.63 6.52 -5.84
C HIS A 44 1.32 7.77 -6.66
N PHE A 45 2.01 7.97 -7.77
CA PHE A 45 1.89 9.14 -8.65
C PHE A 45 1.59 8.69 -10.07
N ILE A 46 0.43 9.05 -10.60
CA ILE A 46 -0.02 8.63 -11.93
C ILE A 46 0.56 9.57 -12.98
N THR A 47 1.40 9.04 -13.86
CA THR A 47 2.07 9.82 -14.90
C THR A 47 1.31 9.82 -16.22
N LYS A 48 0.48 8.78 -16.46
CA LYS A 48 -0.32 8.61 -17.68
C LYS A 48 -1.50 7.68 -17.40
N GLY A 49 -2.53 7.76 -18.22
CA GLY A 49 -3.69 6.86 -18.13
C GLY A 49 -4.55 7.10 -16.92
N SER A 50 -5.36 6.10 -16.61
CA SER A 50 -6.36 6.14 -15.54
C SER A 50 -6.54 4.79 -14.86
N GLY A 51 -7.24 4.80 -13.73
CA GLY A 51 -7.60 3.60 -12.97
C GLY A 51 -8.47 3.93 -11.78
N SER A 52 -8.76 2.91 -10.99
CA SER A 52 -9.50 3.05 -9.74
C SER A 52 -8.64 2.68 -8.53
N PHE A 53 -8.79 3.43 -7.47
CA PHE A 53 -8.22 3.16 -6.16
C PHE A 53 -9.35 3.09 -5.14
N SER A 54 -9.40 2.04 -4.35
CA SER A 54 -10.38 1.89 -3.27
C SER A 54 -9.71 1.62 -1.93
N THR A 55 -10.21 2.29 -0.92
CA THR A 55 -9.82 2.14 0.48
C THR A 55 -11.05 2.32 1.36
N GLY A 56 -11.27 1.40 2.29
CA GLY A 56 -12.54 1.34 3.01
C GLY A 56 -13.69 1.15 2.02
N GLU A 57 -14.63 2.08 2.00
CA GLU A 57 -15.81 2.06 1.15
C GLU A 57 -15.73 3.02 -0.04
N HIS A 58 -14.65 3.81 -0.11
CA HIS A 58 -14.50 4.83 -1.12
C HIS A 58 -13.78 4.27 -2.34
N ILE A 59 -14.36 4.51 -3.52
CA ILE A 59 -13.74 4.23 -4.82
C ILE A 59 -13.45 5.57 -5.48
N TYR A 60 -12.18 5.78 -5.80
CA TYR A 60 -11.68 6.98 -6.47
C TYR A 60 -11.27 6.62 -7.88
N HIS A 61 -11.82 7.31 -8.88
CA HIS A 61 -11.36 7.22 -10.26
C HIS A 61 -10.28 8.27 -10.46
N LEU A 62 -9.08 7.80 -10.74
CA LEU A 62 -7.88 8.64 -10.77
C LEU A 62 -7.25 8.63 -12.17
N HIS A 63 -6.60 9.73 -12.50
CA HIS A 63 -5.96 9.96 -13.79
C HIS A 63 -4.61 10.66 -13.64
N LYS A 64 -3.96 10.90 -14.76
CA LYS A 64 -2.68 11.62 -14.81
C LYS A 64 -2.66 12.87 -13.92
N ASN A 65 -1.53 13.13 -13.27
CA ASN A 65 -1.25 14.18 -12.29
C ASN A 65 -1.93 14.00 -10.93
N GLN A 66 -2.73 12.97 -10.75
CA GLN A 66 -3.25 12.58 -9.46
C GLN A 66 -2.40 11.48 -8.85
N GLY A 67 -2.57 11.30 -7.55
CA GLY A 67 -1.94 10.23 -6.81
C GLY A 67 -2.77 9.78 -5.64
N PHE A 68 -2.36 8.68 -5.05
CA PHE A 68 -3.02 8.14 -3.87
C PHE A 68 -1.99 7.72 -2.81
N PHE A 69 -2.40 7.93 -1.58
CA PHE A 69 -1.66 7.64 -0.38
C PHE A 69 -2.20 6.38 0.30
N ILE A 70 -1.30 5.50 0.69
CA ILE A 70 -1.64 4.30 1.44
C ILE A 70 -0.98 4.41 2.82
N SER A 71 -1.80 4.42 3.87
CA SER A 71 -1.33 4.34 5.26
C SER A 71 -0.98 2.89 5.63
N PRO A 72 -0.08 2.69 6.61
CA PRO A 72 0.21 1.37 7.13
C PRO A 72 -1.05 0.64 7.58
N ASN A 73 -1.05 -0.68 7.38
CA ASN A 73 -2.12 -1.57 7.79
C ASN A 73 -3.50 -1.27 7.18
N THR A 74 -3.57 -0.41 6.16
CA THR A 74 -4.81 -0.08 5.46
C THR A 74 -5.03 -1.04 4.30
N PRO A 75 -6.15 -1.76 4.28
CA PRO A 75 -6.51 -2.58 3.12
C PRO A 75 -6.92 -1.69 1.96
N VAL A 76 -6.28 -1.91 0.82
CA VAL A 76 -6.56 -1.16 -0.40
C VAL A 76 -6.70 -2.10 -1.59
N PHE A 77 -7.45 -1.67 -2.58
CA PHE A 77 -7.50 -2.29 -3.89
C PHE A 77 -7.32 -1.20 -4.94
N TYR A 78 -6.52 -1.46 -5.96
CA TYR A 78 -6.41 -0.55 -7.08
C TYR A 78 -6.23 -1.33 -8.39
N GLU A 79 -6.80 -0.78 -9.47
CA GLU A 79 -6.88 -1.44 -10.76
C GLU A 79 -6.71 -0.41 -11.89
N ALA A 80 -5.90 -0.78 -12.88
CA ALA A 80 -5.73 0.00 -14.09
C ALA A 80 -6.98 -0.07 -14.98
N SER A 81 -7.29 1.02 -15.66
CA SER A 81 -8.39 1.05 -16.66
C SER A 81 -8.19 -0.02 -17.73
N ALA A 82 -9.31 -0.53 -18.25
CA ALA A 82 -9.30 -1.45 -19.38
C ALA A 82 -8.90 -0.76 -20.69
N ASP A 83 -9.30 0.50 -20.87
CA ASP A 83 -9.15 1.24 -22.13
C ASP A 83 -7.92 2.15 -22.13
N ASP A 84 -7.60 2.75 -20.98
CA ASP A 84 -6.48 3.68 -20.80
C ASP A 84 -5.73 3.34 -19.49
N PRO A 85 -5.00 2.20 -19.45
CA PRO A 85 -4.32 1.74 -18.25
C PRO A 85 -3.23 2.72 -17.82
N TRP A 86 -3.16 2.96 -16.52
CA TRP A 86 -2.21 3.92 -15.97
C TRP A 86 -0.76 3.46 -16.00
N GLU A 87 0.11 4.46 -16.06
CA GLU A 87 1.52 4.36 -15.70
C GLU A 87 1.72 5.16 -14.40
N TYR A 88 2.49 4.63 -13.47
CA TYR A 88 2.76 5.31 -12.21
C TYR A 88 4.15 4.99 -11.67
N PHE A 89 4.63 5.85 -10.80
CA PHE A 89 5.73 5.54 -9.91
C PHE A 89 5.27 5.62 -8.45
N TRP A 90 6.03 4.97 -7.57
CA TRP A 90 5.72 4.96 -6.14
C TRP A 90 6.97 5.04 -5.29
N ILE A 91 6.79 5.48 -4.04
CA ILE A 91 7.80 5.48 -3.01
C ILE A 91 7.18 5.00 -1.69
N GLY A 92 7.87 4.06 -1.02
CA GLY A 92 7.50 3.53 0.28
C GLY A 92 8.43 4.09 1.36
N ILE A 93 7.84 4.71 2.37
CA ILE A 93 8.52 5.44 3.42
C ILE A 93 8.00 4.99 4.77
N ASP A 94 8.86 5.00 5.78
CA ASP A 94 8.50 4.76 7.16
C ASP A 94 9.41 5.56 8.10
N GLY A 95 9.22 5.43 9.39
CA GLY A 95 9.99 6.06 10.43
C GLY A 95 9.13 6.78 11.46
N ALA A 96 9.70 7.09 12.61
CA ALA A 96 8.98 7.67 13.74
C ALA A 96 8.31 9.04 13.44
N GLY A 97 8.74 9.73 12.38
CA GLY A 97 8.17 10.99 11.95
C GLY A 97 7.24 10.90 10.75
N ALA A 98 6.99 9.69 10.20
CA ALA A 98 6.26 9.54 8.95
C ALA A 98 4.78 9.97 9.07
N GLU A 99 4.10 9.56 10.13
CA GLU A 99 2.71 9.96 10.38
C GLU A 99 2.57 11.50 10.46
N GLN A 100 3.44 12.15 11.22
CA GLN A 100 3.42 13.60 11.35
C GLN A 100 3.73 14.29 10.03
N PHE A 101 4.67 13.77 9.24
CA PHE A 101 5.01 14.30 7.92
C PHE A 101 3.81 14.22 6.97
N PHE A 102 3.17 13.07 6.84
CA PHE A 102 2.04 12.90 5.94
C PHE A 102 0.82 13.70 6.39
N SER A 103 0.59 13.81 7.70
CA SER A 103 -0.46 14.70 8.26
C SER A 103 -0.23 16.15 7.89
N HIS A 104 1.02 16.64 7.86
CA HIS A 104 1.36 17.98 7.40
C HIS A 104 1.03 18.22 5.92
N LEU A 105 1.09 17.18 5.11
CA LEU A 105 0.65 17.21 3.70
C LEU A 105 -0.87 17.10 3.54
N GLY A 106 -1.62 16.97 4.64
CA GLY A 106 -3.06 16.69 4.61
C GLY A 106 -3.41 15.28 4.13
N LEU A 107 -2.43 14.36 4.11
CA LEU A 107 -2.62 12.98 3.66
C LEU A 107 -2.91 12.08 4.85
N THR A 108 -4.11 11.53 4.86
CA THR A 108 -4.61 10.62 5.90
C THR A 108 -5.38 9.46 5.25
N THR A 109 -5.81 8.50 6.06
CA THR A 109 -6.73 7.44 5.60
C THR A 109 -8.06 7.98 5.08
N GLN A 110 -8.52 9.11 5.63
CA GLN A 110 -9.78 9.76 5.22
C GLN A 110 -9.60 10.70 4.02
N SER A 111 -8.39 11.22 3.81
CA SER A 111 -8.03 12.08 2.68
C SER A 111 -6.81 11.51 1.95
N PRO A 112 -6.96 10.37 1.25
CA PRO A 112 -5.83 9.65 0.67
C PRO A 112 -5.46 10.13 -0.73
N ILE A 113 -6.19 11.06 -1.33
CA ILE A 113 -6.00 11.50 -2.72
C ILE A 113 -5.31 12.85 -2.75
N PHE A 114 -4.41 12.99 -3.71
CA PHE A 114 -3.72 14.25 -3.95
C PHE A 114 -3.54 14.52 -5.46
N GLU A 115 -3.32 15.76 -5.79
CA GLU A 115 -3.01 16.21 -7.13
C GLU A 115 -1.67 16.95 -7.15
N CYS A 116 -0.86 16.71 -8.17
CA CYS A 116 0.42 17.35 -8.35
C CYS A 116 0.40 18.22 -9.62
N GLN A 117 0.75 19.48 -9.48
CA GLN A 117 0.79 20.42 -10.61
C GLN A 117 1.88 20.05 -11.60
N ASN A 118 3.01 19.52 -11.13
CA ASN A 118 4.14 19.15 -11.96
C ASN A 118 4.83 17.87 -11.42
N LEU A 119 4.73 16.79 -12.16
CA LEU A 119 5.37 15.51 -11.84
C LEU A 119 6.81 15.39 -12.36
N SER A 120 7.29 16.29 -13.22
CA SER A 120 8.61 16.14 -13.85
C SER A 120 9.75 16.07 -12.85
N PRO A 121 9.88 16.96 -11.84
CA PRO A 121 10.96 16.88 -10.87
C PRO A 121 10.92 15.58 -10.04
N LEU A 122 9.72 15.12 -9.67
CA LEU A 122 9.53 13.89 -8.92
C LEU A 122 9.92 12.66 -9.76
N SER A 123 9.53 12.66 -11.04
CA SER A 123 9.87 11.59 -11.97
C SER A 123 11.38 11.50 -12.23
N GLU A 124 12.07 12.64 -12.33
CA GLU A 124 13.53 12.70 -12.47
C GLU A 124 14.24 12.12 -11.25
N LEU A 125 13.80 12.48 -10.04
CA LEU A 125 14.35 11.94 -8.79
C LEU A 125 14.15 10.43 -8.69
N ILE A 126 12.97 9.92 -8.98
CA ILE A 126 12.71 8.47 -9.03
C ILE A 126 13.61 7.77 -10.07
N ASN A 127 13.80 8.37 -11.25
CA ASN A 127 14.68 7.80 -12.26
C ASN A 127 16.15 7.79 -11.79
N GLU A 128 16.60 8.79 -11.05
CA GLU A 128 17.93 8.79 -10.45
C GLU A 128 18.06 7.73 -9.35
N MET A 129 17.05 7.62 -8.48
CA MET A 129 17.00 6.55 -7.47
C MET A 129 17.08 5.17 -8.12
N LEU A 130 16.35 4.91 -9.21
CA LEU A 130 16.36 3.63 -9.94
C LEU A 130 17.71 3.30 -10.58
N ARG A 131 18.53 4.30 -10.87
CA ARG A 131 19.91 4.11 -11.37
C ARG A 131 20.93 3.92 -10.24
N THR A 132 20.54 4.16 -9.00
CA THR A 132 21.43 4.09 -7.83
C THR A 132 21.25 2.75 -7.13
N ALA A 133 22.18 1.80 -7.33
CA ALA A 133 22.16 0.51 -6.66
C ALA A 133 22.45 0.67 -5.15
N PRO A 134 21.67 0.08 -4.22
CA PRO A 134 21.87 0.24 -2.77
C PRO A 134 23.01 -0.61 -2.20
N SER A 135 24.06 -0.89 -3.00
CA SER A 135 25.13 -1.84 -2.68
C SER A 135 26.22 -1.28 -1.78
N SER A 136 26.40 0.05 -1.75
CA SER A 136 27.45 0.71 -0.94
C SER A 136 26.82 1.66 0.09
N PHE A 137 27.60 1.98 1.13
CA PHE A 137 27.19 2.98 2.14
C PHE A 137 26.93 4.35 1.52
N GLU A 138 27.78 4.77 0.58
CA GLU A 138 27.63 6.02 -0.18
C GLU A 138 26.31 6.05 -0.94
N ASN A 139 26.00 4.98 -1.68
CA ASN A 139 24.74 4.88 -2.41
C ASN A 139 23.51 4.87 -1.50
N LYS A 140 23.59 4.25 -0.32
CA LYS A 140 22.53 4.30 0.68
C LYS A 140 22.31 5.72 1.19
N LEU A 141 23.37 6.48 1.46
CA LEU A 141 23.28 7.90 1.81
C LEU A 141 22.71 8.73 0.66
N LYS A 142 23.14 8.47 -0.58
CA LYS A 142 22.61 9.14 -1.77
C LYS A 142 21.11 8.89 -1.92
N LEU A 143 20.65 7.63 -1.80
CA LEU A 143 19.22 7.29 -1.86
C LEU A 143 18.43 7.99 -0.76
N GLN A 144 18.95 8.07 0.45
CA GLN A 144 18.31 8.80 1.55
C GLN A 144 18.23 10.31 1.25
N GLY A 145 19.29 10.90 0.71
CA GLY A 145 19.30 12.30 0.27
C GLY A 145 18.28 12.58 -0.84
N LEU A 146 18.23 11.72 -1.87
CA LEU A 146 17.23 11.79 -2.94
C LEU A 146 15.81 11.64 -2.41
N THR A 147 15.60 10.81 -1.36
CA THR A 147 14.30 10.70 -0.69
C THR A 147 13.85 12.02 -0.08
N PHE A 148 14.72 12.73 0.64
CA PHE A 148 14.38 14.03 1.20
C PHE A 148 14.13 15.10 0.14
N LEU A 149 14.90 15.10 -0.96
CA LEU A 149 14.64 15.98 -2.10
C LEU A 149 13.29 15.67 -2.74
N PHE A 150 12.95 14.39 -2.89
CA PHE A 150 11.66 13.95 -3.40
C PHE A 150 10.51 14.42 -2.52
N LEU A 151 10.61 14.23 -1.21
CA LEU A 151 9.58 14.66 -0.26
C LEU A 151 9.42 16.18 -0.21
N SER A 152 10.53 16.91 -0.29
CA SER A 152 10.51 18.37 -0.39
C SER A 152 9.80 18.85 -1.66
N SER A 153 10.11 18.21 -2.82
CA SER A 153 9.44 18.52 -4.09
C SER A 153 7.96 18.14 -4.09
N ALA A 154 7.62 17.01 -3.47
CA ALA A 154 6.23 16.59 -3.31
C ALA A 154 5.44 17.58 -2.43
N SER A 155 6.03 18.02 -1.32
CA SER A 155 5.42 18.99 -0.40
C SER A 155 5.12 20.35 -1.06
N SER A 156 5.90 20.75 -2.05
CA SER A 156 5.71 22.02 -2.77
C SER A 156 4.82 21.93 -4.00
N SER A 157 4.69 20.73 -4.59
CA SER A 157 4.03 20.53 -5.88
C SER A 157 2.69 19.82 -5.78
N CYS A 158 2.42 19.12 -4.69
CA CYS A 158 1.24 18.30 -4.51
C CYS A 158 0.36 18.84 -3.37
N ASN A 159 -0.94 18.83 -3.60
CA ASN A 159 -1.94 19.21 -2.61
C ASN A 159 -2.90 18.06 -2.40
N SER A 160 -3.26 17.78 -1.15
CA SER A 160 -4.37 16.88 -0.85
C SER A 160 -5.67 17.44 -1.44
N ILE A 161 -6.45 16.59 -2.07
CA ILE A 161 -7.76 16.96 -2.59
C ILE A 161 -8.83 16.08 -1.96
N THR A 162 -9.95 16.69 -1.61
CA THR A 162 -11.14 15.95 -1.22
C THR A 162 -11.94 15.67 -2.48
N ILE A 163 -11.91 14.43 -2.93
CA ILE A 163 -12.83 13.97 -3.97
C ILE A 163 -14.06 13.44 -3.24
N GLU A 164 -15.19 14.11 -3.42
CA GLU A 164 -16.46 13.57 -2.92
C GLU A 164 -16.68 12.21 -3.58
N SER A 165 -16.65 11.17 -2.77
CA SER A 165 -17.04 9.84 -3.24
C SER A 165 -18.53 9.86 -3.51
N PRO A 166 -19.00 9.42 -4.69
CA PRO A 166 -20.43 9.39 -5.00
C PRO A 166 -21.22 8.38 -4.16
N GLN A 167 -20.55 7.61 -3.36
CA GLN A 167 -21.18 6.54 -2.58
C GLN A 167 -21.08 6.84 -1.10
N GLU A 168 -22.24 6.92 -0.44
CA GLU A 168 -22.32 6.97 1.01
C GLU A 168 -21.52 5.83 1.63
N SER A 169 -20.75 6.18 2.64
CA SER A 169 -19.95 5.23 3.42
C SER A 169 -20.81 4.04 3.85
N ASN A 170 -20.44 2.84 3.43
CA ASN A 170 -21.19 1.65 3.84
C ASN A 170 -20.58 1.08 5.12
N GLU A 171 -21.08 1.54 6.26
CA GLU A 171 -20.64 1.12 7.59
C GLU A 171 -20.54 -0.41 7.75
N HIS A 172 -21.39 -1.16 7.05
CA HIS A 172 -21.35 -2.63 7.10
C HIS A 172 -20.07 -3.19 6.47
N ILE A 173 -19.57 -2.59 5.39
CA ILE A 173 -18.33 -3.03 4.74
C ILE A 173 -17.11 -2.73 5.62
N GLU A 174 -17.03 -1.55 6.22
CA GLU A 174 -15.98 -1.23 7.18
C GLU A 174 -15.98 -2.19 8.37
N ARG A 175 -17.15 -2.46 8.92
CA ARG A 175 -17.29 -3.43 10.03
C ARG A 175 -16.87 -4.83 9.59
N ALA A 176 -17.23 -5.27 8.37
CA ALA A 176 -16.80 -6.54 7.82
C ALA A 176 -15.27 -6.61 7.66
N ILE A 177 -14.64 -5.56 7.16
CA ILE A 177 -13.19 -5.46 7.02
C ILE A 177 -12.51 -5.49 8.38
N ARG A 178 -12.96 -4.70 9.35
CA ARG A 178 -12.43 -4.71 10.73
C ARG A 178 -12.57 -6.10 11.39
N PHE A 179 -13.69 -6.77 11.17
CA PHE A 179 -13.88 -8.14 11.65
C PHE A 179 -12.87 -9.10 11.04
N ILE A 180 -12.66 -9.06 9.71
CA ILE A 180 -11.68 -9.89 9.02
C ILE A 180 -10.27 -9.62 9.56
N GLN A 181 -9.86 -8.36 9.70
CA GLN A 181 -8.55 -7.97 10.20
C GLN A 181 -8.29 -8.44 11.63
N LYS A 182 -9.31 -8.43 12.47
CA LYS A 182 -9.21 -8.87 13.86
C LYS A 182 -9.18 -10.39 13.97
N TRP A 183 -9.94 -11.10 13.15
CA TRP A 183 -10.22 -12.52 13.34
C TRP A 183 -9.67 -13.44 12.24
N TYR A 184 -8.86 -12.92 11.28
CA TYR A 184 -8.32 -13.69 10.14
C TYR A 184 -7.58 -14.96 10.56
N HIS A 185 -6.97 -14.97 11.73
CA HIS A 185 -6.22 -16.10 12.29
C HIS A 185 -7.12 -17.22 12.83
N HIS A 186 -8.43 -17.00 12.91
CA HIS A 186 -9.43 -18.01 13.21
C HIS A 186 -10.10 -18.55 11.94
N PRO A 187 -10.73 -19.73 12.00
CA PRO A 187 -11.45 -20.31 10.86
C PRO A 187 -12.80 -19.62 10.62
N ILE A 188 -12.80 -18.28 10.45
CA ILE A 188 -14.00 -17.50 10.18
C ILE A 188 -14.58 -17.82 8.80
N THR A 189 -15.90 -17.81 8.72
CA THR A 189 -16.70 -18.01 7.52
C THR A 189 -17.33 -16.70 7.05
N ILE A 190 -17.90 -16.70 5.84
CA ILE A 190 -18.65 -15.52 5.34
C ILE A 190 -19.92 -15.32 6.19
N GLU A 191 -20.49 -16.38 6.69
CA GLU A 191 -21.63 -16.36 7.59
C GLU A 191 -21.32 -15.61 8.89
N ASP A 192 -20.17 -15.91 9.52
CA ASP A 192 -19.74 -15.21 10.74
C ASP A 192 -19.55 -13.72 10.50
N ILE A 193 -19.01 -13.35 9.34
CA ILE A 193 -18.85 -11.94 8.95
C ILE A 193 -20.20 -11.27 8.74
N ALA A 194 -21.12 -11.96 8.06
CA ALA A 194 -22.47 -11.44 7.76
C ALA A 194 -23.28 -11.24 9.06
N GLU A 195 -23.20 -12.19 9.97
CA GLU A 195 -23.83 -12.09 11.30
C GLU A 195 -23.27 -10.90 12.09
N HIS A 196 -21.92 -10.73 12.10
CA HIS A 196 -21.28 -9.62 12.79
C HIS A 196 -21.74 -8.24 12.30
N VAL A 197 -22.01 -8.11 11.00
CA VAL A 197 -22.49 -6.84 10.43
C VAL A 197 -24.01 -6.75 10.34
N SER A 198 -24.73 -7.74 10.84
CA SER A 198 -26.20 -7.82 10.86
C SER A 198 -26.82 -7.80 9.46
N LEU A 199 -26.18 -8.46 8.50
CA LEU A 199 -26.66 -8.62 7.14
C LEU A 199 -26.79 -10.11 6.79
N ASN A 200 -27.62 -10.42 5.78
CA ASN A 200 -27.60 -11.76 5.22
C ASN A 200 -26.37 -11.95 4.30
N ARG A 201 -25.88 -13.18 4.21
CA ARG A 201 -24.70 -13.54 3.42
C ARG A 201 -24.75 -13.07 1.97
N SER A 202 -25.91 -13.23 1.31
CA SER A 202 -26.04 -12.90 -0.12
C SER A 202 -25.92 -11.41 -0.34
N TYR A 203 -26.63 -10.62 0.47
CA TYR A 203 -26.59 -9.16 0.40
C TYR A 203 -25.19 -8.63 0.72
N LEU A 204 -24.57 -9.08 1.81
CA LEU A 204 -23.20 -8.71 2.14
C LEU A 204 -22.22 -9.06 1.01
N SER A 205 -22.36 -10.23 0.37
CA SER A 205 -21.47 -10.66 -0.71
C SER A 205 -21.58 -9.76 -1.93
N THR A 206 -22.80 -9.34 -2.29
CA THR A 206 -23.05 -8.40 -3.39
C THR A 206 -22.48 -7.04 -3.06
N LEU A 207 -22.85 -6.49 -1.90
CA LEU A 207 -22.40 -5.19 -1.41
C LEU A 207 -20.88 -5.08 -1.32
N PHE A 208 -20.24 -6.11 -0.76
CA PHE A 208 -18.79 -6.16 -0.64
C PHE A 208 -18.11 -6.20 -2.02
N ARG A 209 -18.67 -6.95 -2.97
CA ARG A 209 -18.14 -7.02 -4.32
C ARG A 209 -18.29 -5.70 -5.07
N GLU A 210 -19.41 -5.02 -4.90
CA GLU A 210 -19.66 -3.68 -5.50
C GLU A 210 -18.70 -2.63 -4.92
N SER A 211 -18.53 -2.62 -3.58
CA SER A 211 -17.68 -1.65 -2.90
C SER A 211 -16.17 -1.93 -3.07
N MET A 212 -15.76 -3.20 -3.02
CA MET A 212 -14.34 -3.59 -2.95
C MET A 212 -13.80 -4.20 -4.25
N GLY A 213 -14.61 -4.34 -5.30
CA GLY A 213 -14.21 -4.95 -6.57
C GLY A 213 -13.81 -6.44 -6.46
N THR A 214 -13.95 -7.05 -5.27
CA THR A 214 -13.54 -8.43 -5.01
C THR A 214 -14.52 -9.13 -4.07
N THR A 215 -14.50 -10.47 -4.04
CA THR A 215 -15.33 -11.22 -3.09
C THR A 215 -14.73 -11.21 -1.68
N ILE A 216 -15.58 -11.30 -0.65
CA ILE A 216 -15.15 -11.40 0.77
C ILE A 216 -14.16 -12.56 0.94
N GLN A 217 -14.43 -13.70 0.31
CA GLN A 217 -13.56 -14.88 0.40
C GLN A 217 -12.17 -14.64 -0.18
N ASN A 218 -12.09 -13.96 -1.34
CA ASN A 218 -10.81 -13.56 -1.93
C ASN A 218 -10.09 -12.52 -1.08
N TYR A 219 -10.82 -11.57 -0.50
CA TYR A 219 -10.28 -10.58 0.42
C TYR A 219 -9.64 -11.25 1.64
N LEU A 220 -10.38 -12.12 2.34
CA LEU A 220 -9.88 -12.87 3.50
C LEU A 220 -8.65 -13.72 3.13
N MET A 221 -8.71 -14.45 2.00
CA MET A 221 -7.60 -15.26 1.52
C MET A 221 -6.36 -14.39 1.26
N ASN A 222 -6.53 -13.26 0.56
CA ASN A 222 -5.43 -12.34 0.26
C ASN A 222 -4.82 -11.76 1.54
N TYR A 223 -5.64 -11.38 2.51
CA TYR A 223 -5.20 -10.89 3.80
C TYR A 223 -4.35 -11.93 4.55
N ARG A 224 -4.84 -13.17 4.64
CA ARG A 224 -4.11 -14.30 5.25
C ARG A 224 -2.76 -14.57 4.56
N ILE A 225 -2.73 -14.57 3.23
CA ILE A 225 -1.48 -14.78 2.46
C ILE A 225 -0.51 -13.64 2.66
N SER A 226 -0.98 -12.39 2.77
CA SER A 226 -0.13 -11.24 3.08
C SER A 226 0.54 -11.41 4.45
N LYS A 227 -0.25 -11.71 5.48
CA LYS A 227 0.27 -11.97 6.84
C LYS A 227 1.24 -13.16 6.88
N ALA A 228 0.93 -14.22 6.16
CA ALA A 228 1.84 -15.35 6.03
C ALA A 228 3.17 -14.98 5.36
N SER A 229 3.14 -14.11 4.34
CA SER A 229 4.36 -13.61 3.68
C SER A 229 5.26 -12.84 4.66
N GLU A 230 4.68 -12.00 5.51
CA GLU A 230 5.40 -11.28 6.58
C GLU A 230 6.05 -12.26 7.56
N LEU A 231 5.28 -13.23 8.08
CA LEU A 231 5.80 -14.24 9.02
C LEU A 231 6.89 -15.12 8.42
N LEU A 232 6.80 -15.46 7.12
CA LEU A 232 7.82 -16.22 6.41
C LEU A 232 9.17 -15.50 6.36
N ILE A 233 9.17 -14.18 6.35
CA ILE A 233 10.38 -13.34 6.31
C ILE A 233 10.86 -13.03 7.73
N LEU A 234 9.96 -12.72 8.65
CA LEU A 234 10.30 -12.20 9.97
C LEU A 234 10.58 -13.30 11.01
N THR A 235 10.16 -14.54 10.76
CA THR A 235 10.30 -15.63 11.73
C THR A 235 10.91 -16.90 11.12
N ASN A 236 11.43 -17.75 12.00
CA ASN A 236 11.90 -19.09 11.64
C ASN A 236 10.82 -20.17 11.87
N ASP A 237 9.58 -19.78 12.09
CA ASP A 237 8.48 -20.70 12.36
C ASP A 237 8.31 -21.70 11.20
N SER A 238 7.85 -22.91 11.52
CA SER A 238 7.57 -23.90 10.50
C SER A 238 6.44 -23.43 9.57
N ILE A 239 6.46 -23.89 8.30
CA ILE A 239 5.37 -23.61 7.36
C ILE A 239 3.99 -24.02 7.92
N HIS A 240 3.98 -25.08 8.69
CA HIS A 240 2.80 -25.58 9.39
C HIS A 240 2.30 -24.58 10.45
N ALA A 241 3.21 -24.10 11.33
CA ALA A 241 2.87 -23.11 12.34
C ALA A 241 2.33 -21.81 11.71
N ILE A 242 2.98 -21.29 10.67
CA ILE A 242 2.52 -20.10 9.94
C ILE A 242 1.15 -20.31 9.30
N ALA A 243 0.88 -21.49 8.72
CA ALA A 243 -0.43 -21.80 8.17
C ALA A 243 -1.53 -21.67 9.21
N TYR A 244 -1.32 -22.27 10.38
CA TYR A 244 -2.29 -22.19 11.49
C TYR A 244 -2.43 -20.76 12.03
N SER A 245 -1.33 -20.04 12.24
CA SER A 245 -1.35 -18.65 12.70
C SER A 245 -2.05 -17.70 11.69
N CYS A 246 -2.19 -18.12 10.45
CA CYS A 246 -2.92 -17.37 9.41
C CYS A 246 -4.35 -17.92 9.16
N GLY A 247 -4.87 -18.78 10.05
CA GLY A 247 -6.26 -19.25 10.00
C GLY A 247 -6.53 -20.33 8.95
N TYR A 248 -5.49 -21.11 8.56
CA TYR A 248 -5.67 -22.31 7.73
C TYR A 248 -5.73 -23.55 8.61
N ASN A 249 -6.66 -24.45 8.33
CA ASN A 249 -6.83 -25.69 9.09
C ASN A 249 -5.77 -26.74 8.73
N ASP A 250 -5.09 -26.59 7.59
CA ASP A 250 -4.00 -27.48 7.18
C ASP A 250 -2.96 -26.74 6.31
N ALA A 251 -1.72 -27.20 6.41
CA ALA A 251 -0.59 -26.59 5.70
C ALA A 251 -0.61 -26.88 4.18
N LEU A 252 -1.32 -27.91 3.72
CA LEU A 252 -1.40 -28.24 2.29
C LEU A 252 -2.32 -27.26 1.57
N THR A 253 -3.50 -27.01 2.13
CA THR A 253 -4.44 -25.98 1.63
C THR A 253 -3.80 -24.61 1.62
N PHE A 254 -3.10 -24.24 2.72
CA PHE A 254 -2.30 -23.03 2.77
C PHE A 254 -1.26 -22.95 1.65
N SER A 255 -0.44 -23.99 1.48
CA SER A 255 0.63 -23.99 0.48
C SER A 255 0.11 -23.89 -0.96
N LYS A 256 -1.04 -24.50 -1.26
CA LYS A 256 -1.72 -24.35 -2.55
C LYS A 256 -2.22 -22.93 -2.77
N ALA A 257 -2.89 -22.34 -1.78
CA ALA A 257 -3.39 -20.98 -1.85
C ALA A 257 -2.23 -19.98 -1.99
N PHE A 258 -1.17 -20.14 -1.20
CA PHE A 258 0.02 -19.31 -1.26
C PHE A 258 0.70 -19.38 -2.65
N LYS A 259 0.93 -20.59 -3.17
CA LYS A 259 1.54 -20.79 -4.49
C LYS A 259 0.67 -20.18 -5.60
N LYS A 260 -0.66 -20.35 -5.53
CA LYS A 260 -1.59 -19.73 -6.49
C LYS A 260 -1.46 -18.21 -6.50
N LYS A 261 -1.25 -17.58 -5.33
CA LYS A 261 -1.20 -16.12 -5.22
C LYS A 261 0.19 -15.53 -5.46
N LYS A 262 1.25 -16.19 -4.97
CA LYS A 262 2.65 -15.70 -5.03
C LYS A 262 3.47 -16.30 -6.16
N GLY A 263 2.92 -17.28 -6.89
CA GLY A 263 3.62 -17.98 -7.96
C GLY A 263 4.61 -19.05 -7.51
N VAL A 264 5.05 -19.00 -6.24
CA VAL A 264 6.02 -19.94 -5.64
C VAL A 264 5.50 -20.50 -4.32
N SER A 265 6.04 -21.65 -3.88
CA SER A 265 5.65 -22.23 -2.60
C SER A 265 6.16 -21.38 -1.42
N PRO A 266 5.54 -21.49 -0.21
CA PRO A 266 6.00 -20.77 0.98
C PRO A 266 7.48 -20.99 1.31
N LEU A 267 7.97 -22.22 1.14
CA LEU A 267 9.36 -22.57 1.40
C LEU A 267 10.31 -21.88 0.41
N VAL A 268 9.96 -21.87 -0.88
CA VAL A 268 10.74 -21.18 -1.92
C VAL A 268 10.69 -19.66 -1.71
N TYR A 269 9.54 -19.14 -1.32
CA TYR A 269 9.38 -17.71 -1.02
C TYR A 269 10.33 -17.30 0.11
N ARG A 270 10.33 -18.02 1.23
CA ARG A 270 11.25 -17.79 2.36
C ARG A 270 12.71 -17.78 1.92
N LYS A 271 13.16 -18.78 1.15
CA LYS A 271 14.55 -18.86 0.70
C LYS A 271 14.97 -17.68 -0.17
N LYS A 272 14.13 -17.26 -1.10
CA LYS A 272 14.44 -16.13 -2.00
C LYS A 272 14.64 -14.81 -1.28
N GLU A 273 13.88 -14.56 -0.22
CA GLU A 273 13.96 -13.31 0.57
C GLU A 273 15.17 -13.30 1.53
N PHE A 274 15.71 -14.48 1.90
CA PHE A 274 16.93 -14.57 2.70
C PHE A 274 18.22 -14.53 1.85
N GLU A 275 18.12 -14.68 0.53
CA GLU A 275 19.27 -14.66 -0.41
C GLU A 275 19.44 -13.25 -1.06
N GLN A 276 18.59 -12.28 -0.76
CA GLN A 276 18.70 -10.86 -1.16
C GLN A 276 19.15 -9.98 0.01
#